data_91c069ebaf69d8386adb3145c50327d7
#
_entry.id   91c069ebaf69d8386adb3145c50327d7
#
_cell.length_a   1.000
_cell.length_b   1.000
_cell.length_c   1.000
_cell.angle_alpha   90.00
_cell.angle_beta   90.00
_cell.angle_gamma   90.00
#
_symmetry.space_group_name_H-M   'P 1'
#
loop_
_entity.id
_entity.type
_entity.pdbx_description
1 polymer ?
#
loop_
_entity_poly.entity_id
_entity_poly.type
_entity_poly.pdbx_seq_one_letter_code
_entity_poly.pdbx_strand_id
1 'polypeptide(L)'
;PKLQSAYGRQAVDELTKLLQQHFGLPEGWRAGRIEGYDVSNYQGKYAVVSLVTFLNGQPAKKFYRQFHIRSKQTPDDYAMLQEALHRRQKHPEWGWPDVILVDGGQGQLSKARQAFAQDYFSDRVGNLLTKPVIISIGKRPDRLFLPPVLVALPTRTAAKIEENTEENNFKNTASHSFITTGHPPTTINRPLTKLPVSRLGEVGRLLQHIRDESHRFARKHTRRRLLSSVKLT
;
A
#
# COMPACT_ATOMS: atom_id res chain seq x y z
N PRO A 1 5.12 -12.50 -24.31
CA PRO A 1 5.74 -12.11 -23.04
C PRO A 1 6.12 -10.62 -22.95
N LYS A 2 6.71 -10.04 -24.02
CA LYS A 2 7.17 -8.63 -24.01
C LYS A 2 6.02 -7.62 -23.96
N LEU A 3 4.92 -7.84 -24.68
CA LEU A 3 3.72 -7.00 -24.65
C LEU A 3 3.09 -6.96 -23.24
N GLN A 4 2.92 -8.11 -22.62
CA GLN A 4 2.31 -8.23 -21.29
C GLN A 4 3.15 -7.50 -20.21
N SER A 5 4.47 -7.48 -20.36
CA SER A 5 5.38 -6.74 -19.49
C SER A 5 5.32 -5.21 -19.73
N ALA A 6 5.00 -4.76 -20.94
CA ALA A 6 4.81 -3.34 -21.23
C ALA A 6 3.51 -2.79 -20.60
N TYR A 7 2.40 -3.49 -20.77
CA TYR A 7 1.12 -3.16 -20.11
C TYR A 7 1.24 -3.11 -18.58
N GLY A 8 1.93 -4.08 -17.98
CA GLY A 8 2.15 -4.09 -16.53
C GLY A 8 2.92 -2.87 -16.03
N ARG A 9 3.94 -2.44 -16.77
CA ARG A 9 4.70 -1.22 -16.42
C ARG A 9 3.86 0.03 -16.54
N GLN A 10 3.14 0.19 -17.64
CA GLN A 10 2.22 1.32 -17.82
C GLN A 10 1.20 1.43 -16.69
N ALA A 11 0.55 0.31 -16.33
CA ALA A 11 -0.40 0.27 -15.23
C ALA A 11 0.22 0.68 -13.88
N VAL A 12 1.48 0.29 -13.62
CA VAL A 12 2.23 0.70 -12.43
C VAL A 12 2.54 2.19 -12.46
N ASP A 13 2.91 2.75 -13.61
CA ASP A 13 3.22 4.17 -13.74
C ASP A 13 1.97 5.03 -13.55
N GLU A 14 0.83 4.61 -14.10
CA GLU A 14 -0.47 5.27 -13.88
C GLU A 14 -0.93 5.16 -12.41
N LEU A 15 -0.79 3.98 -11.79
CA LEU A 15 -1.08 3.78 -10.37
C LEU A 15 -0.17 4.66 -9.50
N THR A 16 1.11 4.76 -9.84
CA THR A 16 2.08 5.62 -9.15
C THR A 16 1.59 7.06 -9.14
N LYS A 17 1.22 7.61 -10.30
CA LYS A 17 0.70 8.98 -10.42
C LYS A 17 -0.58 9.19 -9.59
N LEU A 18 -1.52 8.24 -9.66
CA LEU A 18 -2.75 8.29 -8.88
C LEU A 18 -2.46 8.36 -7.38
N LEU A 19 -1.56 7.50 -6.89
CA LEU A 19 -1.22 7.43 -5.46
C LEU A 19 -0.38 8.64 -5.03
N GLN A 20 0.56 9.10 -5.84
CA GLN A 20 1.31 10.33 -5.58
C GLN A 20 0.38 11.53 -5.42
N GLN A 21 -0.59 11.69 -6.33
CA GLN A 21 -1.57 12.76 -6.27
C GLN A 21 -2.44 12.68 -5.01
N HIS A 22 -2.90 11.46 -4.64
CA HIS A 22 -3.79 11.29 -3.49
C HIS A 22 -3.06 11.47 -2.16
N PHE A 23 -1.85 10.89 -2.02
CA PHE A 23 -1.12 10.82 -0.76
C PHE A 23 -0.07 11.93 -0.60
N GLY A 24 0.21 12.72 -1.64
CA GLY A 24 1.30 13.71 -1.61
C GLY A 24 2.68 13.04 -1.55
N LEU A 25 2.86 11.90 -2.22
CA LEU A 25 4.12 11.17 -2.21
C LEU A 25 5.16 11.87 -3.09
N PRO A 26 6.46 11.74 -2.77
CA PRO A 26 7.52 12.38 -3.55
C PRO A 26 7.56 11.88 -4.99
N GLU A 27 8.06 12.71 -5.91
CA GLU A 27 8.13 12.42 -7.35
C GLU A 27 8.92 11.15 -7.67
N GLY A 28 9.98 10.85 -6.92
CA GLY A 28 10.77 9.63 -7.06
C GLY A 28 10.12 8.35 -6.49
N TRP A 29 8.99 8.45 -5.77
CA TRP A 29 8.29 7.28 -5.26
C TRP A 29 7.59 6.52 -6.39
N ARG A 30 7.59 5.18 -6.31
CA ARG A 30 6.97 4.32 -7.32
C ARG A 30 6.30 3.10 -6.71
N ALA A 31 5.14 2.72 -7.23
CA ALA A 31 4.39 1.51 -6.86
C ALA A 31 5.00 0.25 -7.52
N GLY A 32 6.32 0.04 -7.35
CA GLY A 32 7.06 -1.03 -8.04
C GLY A 32 6.79 -2.42 -7.47
N ARG A 33 6.58 -2.53 -6.14
CA ARG A 33 6.24 -3.77 -5.45
C ARG A 33 4.86 -3.66 -4.80
N ILE A 34 3.93 -4.46 -5.29
CA ILE A 34 2.55 -4.51 -4.78
C ILE A 34 2.31 -5.87 -4.14
N GLU A 35 1.83 -5.89 -2.90
CA GLU A 35 1.41 -7.10 -2.21
C GLU A 35 -0.11 -7.13 -2.08
N GLY A 36 -0.74 -8.18 -2.67
CA GLY A 36 -2.19 -8.41 -2.60
C GLY A 36 -2.54 -9.42 -1.52
N TYR A 37 -3.54 -9.12 -0.70
CA TYR A 37 -3.99 -9.95 0.41
C TYR A 37 -5.43 -10.39 0.25
N ASP A 38 -5.67 -11.69 0.44
CA ASP A 38 -6.99 -12.31 0.46
C ASP A 38 -7.16 -13.17 1.71
N VAL A 39 -8.25 -12.96 2.42
CA VAL A 39 -8.62 -13.75 3.60
C VAL A 39 -9.55 -14.86 3.18
N SER A 40 -9.16 -16.10 3.44
CA SER A 40 -9.95 -17.30 3.15
C SER A 40 -10.20 -18.08 4.42
N ASN A 41 -11.48 -18.26 4.74
CA ASN A 41 -11.93 -19.06 5.86
C ASN A 41 -12.80 -20.21 5.35
N TYR A 42 -12.35 -21.45 5.54
CA TYR A 42 -13.13 -22.61 5.14
C TYR A 42 -13.74 -23.29 6.38
N GLN A 43 -15.05 -23.16 6.53
CA GLN A 43 -15.87 -23.79 7.59
C GLN A 43 -15.34 -23.56 9.03
N GLY A 44 -14.72 -22.42 9.30
CA GLY A 44 -14.18 -22.09 10.63
C GLY A 44 -12.93 -22.88 11.07
N LYS A 45 -12.50 -23.89 10.29
CA LYS A 45 -11.39 -24.80 10.70
C LYS A 45 -10.04 -24.44 10.09
N TYR A 46 -10.01 -23.75 8.95
CA TYR A 46 -8.78 -23.46 8.21
C TYR A 46 -8.77 -22.01 7.76
N ALA A 47 -8.45 -21.12 8.68
CA ALA A 47 -8.27 -19.70 8.38
C ALA A 47 -6.88 -19.45 7.79
N VAL A 48 -6.82 -18.91 6.58
CA VAL A 48 -5.58 -18.61 5.86
C VAL A 48 -5.67 -17.24 5.22
N VAL A 49 -4.63 -16.45 5.37
CA VAL A 49 -4.44 -15.24 4.59
C VAL A 49 -3.39 -15.49 3.52
N SER A 50 -3.76 -15.31 2.27
CA SER A 50 -2.87 -15.45 1.13
C SER A 50 -2.23 -14.11 0.78
N LEU A 51 -0.92 -14.13 0.53
CA LEU A 51 -0.14 -13.01 0.04
C LEU A 51 0.38 -13.34 -1.34
N VAL A 52 0.04 -12.52 -2.33
CA VAL A 52 0.65 -12.53 -3.66
C VAL A 52 1.47 -11.27 -3.86
N THR A 53 2.57 -11.39 -4.59
CA THR A 53 3.46 -10.25 -4.87
C THR A 53 3.54 -10.02 -6.36
N PHE A 54 3.41 -8.75 -6.74
CA PHE A 54 3.65 -8.27 -8.10
C PHE A 54 4.84 -7.32 -8.10
N LEU A 55 5.74 -7.51 -9.05
CA LEU A 55 6.89 -6.62 -9.30
C LEU A 55 6.72 -5.99 -10.67
N ASN A 56 6.71 -4.65 -10.71
CA ASN A 56 6.51 -3.89 -11.94
C ASN A 56 5.30 -4.39 -12.77
N GLY A 57 4.19 -4.66 -12.06
CA GLY A 57 2.93 -5.11 -12.67
C GLY A 57 2.90 -6.59 -13.09
N GLN A 58 3.92 -7.39 -12.76
CA GLN A 58 3.99 -8.81 -13.10
C GLN A 58 3.97 -9.70 -11.85
N PRO A 59 3.27 -10.85 -11.88
CA PRO A 59 3.25 -11.80 -10.78
C PRO A 59 4.64 -12.35 -10.46
N ALA A 60 5.09 -12.18 -9.21
CA ALA A 60 6.38 -12.67 -8.72
C ALA A 60 6.18 -13.86 -7.76
N LYS A 61 5.82 -15.02 -8.30
CA LYS A 61 5.36 -16.21 -7.55
C LYS A 61 6.33 -16.69 -6.48
N LYS A 62 7.65 -16.44 -6.60
CA LYS A 62 8.66 -16.79 -5.59
C LYS A 62 8.44 -16.08 -4.25
N PHE A 63 7.74 -14.96 -4.26
CA PHE A 63 7.41 -14.16 -3.07
C PHE A 63 6.00 -14.41 -2.53
N TYR A 64 5.21 -15.32 -3.11
CA TYR A 64 3.90 -15.67 -2.58
C TYR A 64 4.03 -16.38 -1.24
N ARG A 65 3.19 -16.00 -0.28
CA ARG A 65 3.19 -16.58 1.08
C ARG A 65 1.77 -16.88 1.53
N GLN A 66 1.68 -17.72 2.54
CA GLN A 66 0.43 -18.01 3.23
C GLN A 66 0.64 -17.93 4.72
N PHE A 67 -0.25 -17.23 5.38
CA PHE A 67 -0.30 -17.14 6.82
C PHE A 67 -1.44 -18.00 7.34
N HIS A 68 -1.08 -19.13 7.95
CA HIS A 68 -2.05 -19.91 8.72
C HIS A 68 -2.34 -19.15 10.01
N ILE A 69 -3.59 -18.75 10.20
CA ILE A 69 -4.01 -17.94 11.33
C ILE A 69 -4.03 -18.81 12.59
N ARG A 70 -3.47 -18.28 13.64
CA ARG A 70 -3.33 -18.96 14.94
C ARG A 70 -4.28 -18.40 15.99
N SER A 71 -4.66 -17.14 15.84
CA SER A 71 -5.56 -16.44 16.75
C SER A 71 -7.00 -16.74 16.40
N LYS A 72 -7.62 -17.64 17.16
CA LYS A 72 -9.07 -17.79 17.33
C LYS A 72 -9.88 -18.71 16.43
N GLN A 73 -10.87 -19.24 17.15
CA GLN A 73 -11.93 -20.13 16.70
C GLN A 73 -13.15 -19.41 16.09
N THR A 74 -13.20 -18.08 16.12
CA THR A 74 -14.30 -17.31 15.50
C THR A 74 -13.87 -16.74 14.17
N PRO A 75 -14.71 -16.85 13.13
CA PRO A 75 -14.43 -16.28 11.82
C PRO A 75 -14.49 -14.74 11.90
N ASP A 76 -13.33 -14.12 12.09
CA ASP A 76 -13.13 -12.67 12.06
C ASP A 76 -12.06 -12.34 11.02
N ASP A 77 -12.52 -12.06 9.81
CA ASP A 77 -11.66 -11.73 8.67
C ASP A 77 -10.76 -10.53 8.97
N TYR A 78 -11.20 -9.61 9.82
CA TYR A 78 -10.40 -8.44 10.19
C TYR A 78 -9.23 -8.82 11.11
N ALA A 79 -9.48 -9.62 12.14
CA ALA A 79 -8.43 -10.09 13.05
C ALA A 79 -7.42 -10.99 12.31
N MET A 80 -7.90 -11.82 11.38
CA MET A 80 -7.06 -12.67 10.54
C MET A 80 -6.12 -11.83 9.67
N LEU A 81 -6.65 -10.79 9.01
CA LEU A 81 -5.85 -9.88 8.20
C LEU A 81 -4.80 -9.15 9.05
N GLN A 82 -5.19 -8.65 10.23
CA GLN A 82 -4.26 -7.98 11.14
C GLN A 82 -3.13 -8.90 11.59
N GLU A 83 -3.43 -10.15 11.97
CA GLU A 83 -2.41 -11.14 12.34
C GLU A 83 -1.43 -11.36 11.20
N ALA A 84 -1.93 -11.57 9.98
CA ALA A 84 -1.08 -11.79 8.81
C ALA A 84 -0.17 -10.60 8.53
N LEU A 85 -0.70 -9.38 8.61
CA LEU A 85 0.05 -8.15 8.38
C LEU A 85 1.11 -7.90 9.48
N HIS A 86 0.80 -8.14 10.76
CA HIS A 86 1.80 -8.08 11.83
C HIS A 86 2.91 -9.11 11.65
N ARG A 87 2.56 -10.33 11.20
CA ARG A 87 3.58 -11.35 10.92
C ARG A 87 4.42 -10.99 9.71
N ARG A 88 3.81 -10.37 8.67
CA ARG A 88 4.54 -9.89 7.49
C ARG A 88 5.62 -8.86 7.86
N GLN A 89 5.33 -7.96 8.79
CA GLN A 89 6.27 -6.93 9.24
C GLN A 89 7.52 -7.51 9.90
N LYS A 90 7.47 -8.75 10.41
CA LYS A 90 8.61 -9.46 10.99
C LYS A 90 9.54 -10.08 9.95
N HIS A 91 9.25 -9.89 8.66
CA HIS A 91 9.99 -10.48 7.54
C HIS A 91 10.53 -9.39 6.58
N PRO A 92 11.45 -8.50 7.03
CA PRO A 92 12.05 -7.49 6.17
C PRO A 92 12.86 -8.10 5.02
N GLU A 93 13.40 -9.32 5.22
CA GLU A 93 14.17 -10.07 4.21
C GLU A 93 13.36 -10.44 2.97
N TRP A 94 12.03 -10.36 3.02
CA TRP A 94 11.18 -10.59 1.82
C TRP A 94 11.11 -9.35 0.93
N GLY A 95 11.71 -8.23 1.35
CA GLY A 95 11.60 -6.91 0.74
C GLY A 95 10.30 -6.20 1.14
N TRP A 96 10.35 -4.87 1.29
CA TRP A 96 9.16 -4.09 1.66
C TRP A 96 8.28 -3.81 0.45
N PRO A 97 6.94 -3.85 0.61
CA PRO A 97 6.03 -3.40 -0.44
C PRO A 97 5.94 -1.87 -0.48
N ASP A 98 5.77 -1.33 -1.67
CA ASP A 98 5.37 0.06 -1.87
C ASP A 98 3.87 0.22 -1.65
N VAL A 99 3.10 -0.80 -2.06
CA VAL A 99 1.65 -0.82 -1.96
C VAL A 99 1.17 -2.14 -1.38
N ILE A 100 0.22 -2.06 -0.45
CA ILE A 100 -0.59 -3.18 0.03
C ILE A 100 -2.00 -3.03 -0.51
N LEU A 101 -2.45 -4.02 -1.27
CA LEU A 101 -3.82 -4.14 -1.76
C LEU A 101 -4.58 -5.20 -0.96
N VAL A 102 -5.65 -4.80 -0.32
CA VAL A 102 -6.53 -5.70 0.44
C VAL A 102 -7.81 -5.95 -0.36
N ASP A 103 -8.22 -7.22 -0.50
CA ASP A 103 -9.55 -7.54 -1.04
C ASP A 103 -10.60 -7.27 0.04
N GLY A 104 -11.34 -6.20 -0.16
CA GLY A 104 -12.40 -5.81 0.75
C GLY A 104 -12.77 -4.33 0.70
N GLY A 105 -13.78 -3.99 1.49
CA GLY A 105 -14.29 -2.64 1.59
C GLY A 105 -13.54 -1.78 2.62
N GLN A 106 -14.19 -0.68 2.99
CA GLN A 106 -13.66 0.31 3.93
C GLN A 106 -13.26 -0.29 5.30
N GLY A 107 -13.99 -1.30 5.79
CA GLY A 107 -13.69 -1.94 7.08
C GLY A 107 -12.35 -2.66 7.06
N GLN A 108 -12.07 -3.48 6.02
CA GLN A 108 -10.79 -4.17 5.87
C GLN A 108 -9.64 -3.18 5.63
N LEU A 109 -9.87 -2.12 4.85
CA LEU A 109 -8.90 -1.03 4.69
C LEU A 109 -8.52 -0.40 6.04
N SER A 110 -9.51 -0.08 6.88
CA SER A 110 -9.26 0.52 8.19
C SER A 110 -8.44 -0.41 9.10
N LYS A 111 -8.76 -1.70 9.13
CA LYS A 111 -8.05 -2.70 9.94
C LYS A 111 -6.63 -2.97 9.42
N ALA A 112 -6.44 -3.01 8.11
CA ALA A 112 -5.12 -3.13 7.53
C ALA A 112 -4.23 -1.93 7.90
N ARG A 113 -4.77 -0.71 7.85
CA ARG A 113 -4.05 0.50 8.29
C ARG A 113 -3.68 0.47 9.77
N GLN A 114 -4.59 0.01 10.64
CA GLN A 114 -4.31 -0.14 12.08
C GLN A 114 -3.15 -1.11 12.34
N ALA A 115 -3.04 -2.20 11.58
CA ALA A 115 -1.94 -3.15 11.70
C ALA A 115 -0.57 -2.53 11.37
N PHE A 116 -0.54 -1.51 10.50
CA PHE A 116 0.67 -0.80 10.12
C PHE A 116 0.83 0.57 10.81
N ALA A 117 -0.06 0.93 11.73
CA ALA A 117 0.03 2.20 12.46
C ALA A 117 1.11 2.17 13.56
N GLN A 118 1.45 0.99 14.08
CA GLN A 118 2.48 0.81 15.09
C GLN A 118 3.87 0.86 14.43
N ASP A 119 4.73 1.67 15.00
CA ASP A 119 6.02 2.12 14.47
C ASP A 119 7.09 1.02 14.45
N TYR A 120 7.26 0.35 13.30
CA TYR A 120 8.45 -0.46 13.05
C TYR A 120 8.81 -0.47 11.55
N PHE A 121 9.15 0.70 11.01
CA PHE A 121 9.71 0.81 9.67
C PHE A 121 11.09 1.44 9.70
N SER A 122 12.01 0.81 10.41
CA SER A 122 13.43 1.01 10.19
C SER A 122 14.01 -0.25 9.54
N ASP A 123 14.88 -0.07 8.56
CA ASP A 123 15.73 -1.17 8.14
C ASP A 123 16.73 -1.52 9.27
N ARG A 124 17.51 -2.60 9.10
CA ARG A 124 18.53 -3.01 10.08
C ARG A 124 19.64 -1.95 10.29
N VAL A 125 19.66 -0.90 9.49
CA VAL A 125 20.66 0.17 9.50
C VAL A 125 20.07 1.46 10.09
N GLY A 126 18.77 1.45 10.50
CA GLY A 126 18.10 2.61 11.11
C GLY A 126 17.54 3.62 10.10
N ASN A 127 17.55 3.33 8.81
CA ASN A 127 16.92 4.18 7.79
C ASN A 127 15.40 4.11 7.91
N LEU A 128 14.76 5.28 7.89
CA LEU A 128 13.30 5.38 7.88
C LEU A 128 12.78 4.82 6.54
N LEU A 129 12.25 3.60 6.58
CA LEU A 129 11.55 3.05 5.43
C LEU A 129 10.19 3.76 5.30
N THR A 130 9.84 4.16 4.11
CA THR A 130 8.52 4.73 3.85
C THR A 130 7.47 3.66 4.11
N LYS A 131 6.46 3.99 4.92
CA LYS A 131 5.32 3.09 5.17
C LYS A 131 4.65 2.74 3.84
N PRO A 132 4.25 1.48 3.61
CA PRO A 132 3.54 1.12 2.39
C PRO A 132 2.22 1.88 2.29
N VAL A 133 1.84 2.25 1.09
CA VAL A 133 0.51 2.77 0.81
C VAL A 133 -0.49 1.64 0.90
N ILE A 134 -1.51 1.77 1.74
CA ILE A 134 -2.53 0.74 1.94
C ILE A 134 -3.81 1.17 1.26
N ILE A 135 -4.26 0.37 0.31
CA ILE A 135 -5.50 0.55 -0.47
C ILE A 135 -6.33 -0.73 -0.43
N SER A 136 -7.60 -0.64 -0.76
CA SER A 136 -8.43 -1.83 -0.88
C SER A 136 -9.33 -1.81 -2.12
N ILE A 137 -9.71 -2.99 -2.58
CA ILE A 137 -10.65 -3.17 -3.67
C ILE A 137 -11.87 -3.94 -3.17
N GLY A 138 -13.02 -3.25 -3.14
CA GLY A 138 -14.29 -3.86 -2.75
C GLY A 138 -15.11 -4.27 -3.95
N LYS A 139 -16.06 -5.18 -3.74
CA LYS A 139 -16.94 -5.78 -4.76
C LYS A 139 -18.33 -5.15 -4.76
N ARG A 140 -19.02 -5.29 -5.90
CA ARG A 140 -20.47 -5.02 -6.12
C ARG A 140 -20.90 -3.56 -5.90
N PRO A 141 -20.52 -2.64 -6.79
CA PRO A 141 -19.57 -2.74 -7.90
C PRO A 141 -18.13 -2.65 -7.42
N ASP A 142 -17.18 -3.12 -8.25
CA ASP A 142 -15.75 -3.04 -7.93
C ASP A 142 -15.33 -1.57 -7.77
N ARG A 143 -14.83 -1.25 -6.58
CA ARG A 143 -14.35 0.10 -6.21
C ARG A 143 -12.99 0.03 -5.55
N LEU A 144 -12.11 0.91 -5.98
CA LEU A 144 -10.87 1.20 -5.28
C LEU A 144 -11.16 2.17 -4.13
N PHE A 145 -10.70 1.84 -2.94
CA PHE A 145 -10.78 2.68 -1.75
C PHE A 145 -9.39 3.22 -1.42
N LEU A 146 -9.27 4.55 -1.43
CA LEU A 146 -8.09 5.27 -0.98
C LEU A 146 -8.41 5.89 0.38
N PRO A 147 -7.62 5.62 1.43
CA PRO A 147 -7.91 6.12 2.77
C PRO A 147 -7.79 7.64 2.84
N PRO A 148 -8.39 8.28 3.86
CA PRO A 148 -8.21 9.70 4.10
C PRO A 148 -6.77 10.00 4.49
N VAL A 149 -6.26 11.15 4.05
CA VAL A 149 -4.91 11.64 4.35
C VAL A 149 -4.91 13.14 4.57
N LEU A 150 -3.98 13.58 5.42
CA LEU A 150 -3.62 14.98 5.55
C LEU A 150 -2.36 15.22 4.70
N VAL A 151 -2.49 16.03 3.67
CA VAL A 151 -1.37 16.37 2.77
C VAL A 151 -0.90 17.78 3.10
N ALA A 152 0.33 17.93 3.54
CA ALA A 152 0.96 19.25 3.65
C ALA A 152 1.22 19.80 2.25
N LEU A 153 0.70 20.99 1.94
CA LEU A 153 1.07 21.67 0.70
C LEU A 153 2.47 22.27 0.84
N PRO A 154 3.31 22.19 -0.20
CA PRO A 154 4.55 22.95 -0.22
C PRO A 154 4.19 24.44 -0.10
N THR A 155 4.77 25.11 0.89
CA THR A 155 4.61 26.56 1.05
C THR A 155 5.19 27.25 -0.18
N ARG A 156 4.37 27.96 -0.94
CA ARG A 156 4.77 28.74 -2.13
C ARG A 156 5.71 29.91 -1.81
N THR A 157 6.21 30.03 -0.58
CA THR A 157 6.93 31.18 -0.05
C THR A 157 8.43 31.13 -0.27
N ALA A 158 8.99 30.02 -0.77
CA ALA A 158 10.43 29.96 -1.05
C ALA A 158 10.84 30.47 -2.45
N ALA A 159 9.91 30.55 -3.41
CA ALA A 159 10.23 30.88 -4.81
C ALA A 159 10.11 32.37 -5.17
N LYS A 160 9.77 33.26 -4.23
CA LYS A 160 9.63 34.72 -4.50
C LYS A 160 10.67 35.60 -3.79
N ILE A 161 11.66 35.02 -3.09
CA ILE A 161 12.69 35.80 -2.40
C ILE A 161 13.99 35.89 -3.22
N GLU A 162 14.14 35.11 -4.29
CA GLU A 162 15.36 35.18 -5.13
C GLU A 162 15.28 36.19 -6.29
N GLU A 163 14.16 36.84 -6.53
CA GLU A 163 14.04 37.80 -7.66
C GLU A 163 14.15 39.30 -7.31
N ASN A 164 14.40 39.68 -6.02
CA ASN A 164 14.51 41.08 -5.63
C ASN A 164 15.64 41.39 -4.65
N THR A 165 16.86 40.94 -4.94
CA THR A 165 18.05 41.42 -4.22
C THR A 165 19.26 41.54 -5.15
N GLU A 166 19.08 42.31 -6.21
CA GLU A 166 20.22 43.08 -6.79
C GLU A 166 19.99 44.54 -6.45
N GLU A 167 20.97 45.15 -5.82
CA GLU A 167 21.14 46.53 -5.38
C GLU A 167 20.78 46.80 -3.91
N ASN A 168 21.74 46.56 -2.99
CA ASN A 168 22.39 47.63 -2.25
C ASN A 168 23.43 47.12 -1.25
N ASN A 169 24.59 47.62 -1.42
CA ASN A 169 25.83 47.53 -0.65
C ASN A 169 25.68 47.94 0.83
N PHE A 170 26.46 47.33 1.69
CA PHE A 170 27.20 47.82 2.86
C PHE A 170 26.97 47.06 4.19
N LYS A 171 28.03 46.30 4.55
CA LYS A 171 28.61 46.08 5.90
C LYS A 171 27.71 46.00 7.13
N ASN A 172 27.61 44.85 7.81
CA ASN A 172 28.29 44.52 9.09
C ASN A 172 27.78 43.22 9.71
N THR A 173 28.73 42.41 10.09
CA THR A 173 28.79 41.45 11.21
C THR A 173 27.53 41.09 12.00
N ALA A 174 27.40 39.77 12.20
CA ALA A 174 26.95 39.06 13.37
C ALA A 174 25.47 38.62 13.46
N SER A 175 25.34 37.35 13.77
CA SER A 175 24.16 36.68 14.35
C SER A 175 23.08 36.25 13.38
N HIS A 176 23.23 35.00 12.89
CA HIS A 176 22.14 34.27 12.22
C HIS A 176 21.10 33.85 13.27
N SER A 177 20.12 34.70 13.50
CA SER A 177 18.85 34.27 14.06
C SER A 177 17.93 33.88 12.90
N PHE A 178 17.69 32.61 12.75
CA PHE A 178 16.61 32.09 11.85
C PHE A 178 15.28 32.59 12.40
N ILE A 179 14.75 33.67 11.86
CA ILE A 179 13.35 34.03 12.05
C ILE A 179 12.54 33.12 11.15
N THR A 180 12.10 32.00 11.69
CA THR A 180 11.00 31.20 11.12
C THR A 180 9.72 32.01 11.27
N THR A 181 9.35 32.77 10.26
CA THR A 181 7.97 33.31 10.14
C THR A 181 7.03 32.15 9.87
N GLY A 182 6.64 31.49 10.99
CA GLY A 182 5.86 30.26 10.94
C GLY A 182 4.39 30.52 10.66
N HIS A 183 4.01 30.53 9.41
CA HIS A 183 2.65 30.10 9.10
C HIS A 183 2.68 28.57 9.03
N PRO A 184 1.79 27.85 9.76
CA PRO A 184 1.74 26.41 9.68
C PRO A 184 1.49 26.01 8.21
N PRO A 185 2.13 24.94 7.71
CA PRO A 185 1.90 24.50 6.33
C PRO A 185 0.42 24.28 6.12
N THR A 186 -0.14 24.83 5.04
CA THR A 186 -1.54 24.61 4.66
C THR A 186 -1.73 23.13 4.43
N THR A 187 -2.52 22.47 5.26
CA THR A 187 -2.83 21.05 5.11
C THR A 187 -4.16 20.88 4.40
N ILE A 188 -4.18 20.02 3.38
CA ILE A 188 -5.44 19.59 2.74
C ILE A 188 -5.84 18.27 3.36
N ASN A 189 -7.05 18.22 3.91
CA ASN A 189 -7.69 16.96 4.30
C ASN A 189 -8.34 16.33 3.07
N ARG A 190 -7.79 15.21 2.60
CA ARG A 190 -8.41 14.39 1.55
C ARG A 190 -9.24 13.30 2.21
N PRO A 191 -10.57 13.30 2.04
CA PRO A 191 -11.43 12.27 2.63
C PRO A 191 -11.20 10.90 1.99
N LEU A 192 -11.83 9.88 2.57
CA LEU A 192 -11.91 8.56 1.93
C LEU A 192 -12.44 8.69 0.49
N THR A 193 -11.63 8.30 -0.47
CA THR A 193 -11.97 8.36 -1.89
C THR A 193 -12.38 6.98 -2.39
N LYS A 194 -13.47 6.92 -3.17
CA LYS A 194 -14.01 5.71 -3.77
C LYS A 194 -14.04 5.88 -5.28
N LEU A 195 -13.21 5.13 -5.99
CA LEU A 195 -13.12 5.21 -7.45
C LEU A 195 -13.69 3.93 -8.08
N PRO A 196 -14.62 4.02 -9.05
CA PRO A 196 -15.05 2.85 -9.81
C PRO A 196 -13.87 2.24 -10.56
N VAL A 197 -13.59 0.97 -10.34
CA VAL A 197 -12.44 0.27 -10.97
C VAL A 197 -12.56 0.27 -12.49
N SER A 198 -13.79 0.20 -13.03
CA SER A 198 -14.07 0.27 -14.47
C SER A 198 -13.60 1.57 -15.14
N ARG A 199 -13.42 2.66 -14.38
CA ARG A 199 -12.94 3.96 -14.89
C ARG A 199 -11.42 4.13 -14.80
N LEU A 200 -10.72 3.15 -14.23
CA LEU A 200 -9.28 3.24 -13.97
C LEU A 200 -8.42 2.60 -15.08
N GLY A 201 -9.00 2.22 -16.21
CA GLY A 201 -8.24 1.69 -17.35
C GLY A 201 -7.27 0.55 -16.98
N GLU A 202 -5.98 0.73 -17.28
CA GLU A 202 -4.94 -0.26 -16.99
C GLU A 202 -4.73 -0.47 -15.49
N VAL A 203 -4.85 0.58 -14.69
CA VAL A 203 -4.80 0.48 -13.22
C VAL A 203 -5.89 -0.45 -12.70
N GLY A 204 -7.12 -0.28 -13.21
CA GLY A 204 -8.24 -1.14 -12.82
C GLY A 204 -7.98 -2.61 -13.15
N ARG A 205 -7.47 -2.90 -14.35
CA ARG A 205 -7.10 -4.25 -14.77
C ARG A 205 -5.99 -4.86 -13.91
N LEU A 206 -4.97 -4.06 -13.58
CA LEU A 206 -3.89 -4.50 -12.69
C LEU A 206 -4.41 -4.86 -11.30
N LEU A 207 -5.21 -4.00 -10.68
CA LEU A 207 -5.77 -4.24 -9.34
C LEU A 207 -6.69 -5.46 -9.31
N GLN A 208 -7.53 -5.64 -10.34
CA GLN A 208 -8.35 -6.85 -10.49
C GLN A 208 -7.50 -8.10 -10.65
N HIS A 209 -6.44 -8.04 -11.48
CA HIS A 209 -5.52 -9.16 -11.66
C HIS A 209 -4.84 -9.56 -10.34
N ILE A 210 -4.37 -8.60 -9.54
CA ILE A 210 -3.78 -8.89 -8.23
C ILE A 210 -4.80 -9.54 -7.30
N ARG A 211 -6.03 -9.03 -7.24
CA ARG A 211 -7.13 -9.59 -6.45
C ARG A 211 -7.45 -11.03 -6.89
N ASP A 212 -7.65 -11.23 -8.19
CA ASP A 212 -8.05 -12.54 -8.72
C ASP A 212 -6.93 -13.58 -8.54
N GLU A 213 -5.66 -13.15 -8.61
CA GLU A 213 -4.51 -14.00 -8.35
C GLU A 213 -4.40 -14.39 -6.86
N SER A 214 -4.69 -13.46 -5.93
CA SER A 214 -4.73 -13.77 -4.50
C SER A 214 -5.83 -14.78 -4.17
N HIS A 215 -7.03 -14.62 -4.74
CA HIS A 215 -8.11 -15.61 -4.64
C HIS A 215 -7.73 -16.96 -5.26
N ARG A 216 -7.11 -16.95 -6.45
CA ARG A 216 -6.68 -18.19 -7.11
C ARG A 216 -5.66 -18.93 -6.25
N PHE A 217 -4.71 -18.21 -5.67
CA PHE A 217 -3.67 -18.78 -4.81
C PHE A 217 -4.27 -19.35 -3.52
N ALA A 218 -5.20 -18.65 -2.89
CA ALA A 218 -5.92 -19.11 -1.71
C ALA A 218 -6.67 -20.43 -1.96
N ARG A 219 -7.50 -20.48 -3.02
CA ARG A 219 -8.30 -21.68 -3.39
C ARG A 219 -7.45 -22.92 -3.67
N LYS A 220 -6.31 -22.76 -4.34
CA LYS A 220 -5.41 -23.87 -4.66
C LYS A 220 -4.93 -24.59 -3.40
N HIS A 221 -4.67 -23.86 -2.34
CA HIS A 221 -4.16 -24.41 -1.09
C HIS A 221 -5.25 -25.06 -0.23
N THR A 222 -6.41 -24.44 -0.15
CA THR A 222 -7.57 -25.02 0.54
C THR A 222 -7.93 -26.38 -0.06
N ARG A 223 -7.96 -26.47 -1.39
CA ARG A 223 -8.24 -27.74 -2.09
C ARG A 223 -7.20 -28.83 -1.83
N ARG A 224 -5.90 -28.47 -1.77
CA ARG A 224 -4.83 -29.45 -1.47
C ARG A 224 -4.96 -30.02 -0.05
N ARG A 225 -5.30 -29.19 0.95
CA ARG A 225 -5.49 -29.65 2.32
C ARG A 225 -6.70 -30.52 2.49
N LEU A 226 -7.82 -30.21 1.84
CA LEU A 226 -9.01 -31.05 1.83
C LEU A 226 -8.70 -32.43 1.26
N LEU A 227 -7.95 -32.50 0.16
CA LEU A 227 -7.56 -33.77 -0.45
C LEU A 227 -6.58 -34.58 0.43
N SER A 228 -5.72 -33.92 1.22
CA SER A 228 -4.82 -34.61 2.15
C SER A 228 -5.55 -35.10 3.41
N SER A 229 -6.56 -34.40 3.90
CA SER A 229 -7.38 -34.85 5.04
C SER A 229 -8.28 -36.04 4.72
N VAL A 230 -8.77 -36.14 3.48
CA VAL A 230 -9.61 -37.27 3.02
C VAL A 230 -8.78 -38.54 2.77
N LYS A 231 -7.46 -38.44 2.51
CA LYS A 231 -6.59 -39.60 2.30
C LYS A 231 -6.11 -40.26 3.61
N LEU A 232 -6.42 -39.69 4.78
CA LEU A 232 -6.02 -40.17 6.09
C LEU A 232 -7.19 -40.83 6.86
N THR A 233 -8.36 -40.93 6.23
CA THR A 233 -9.53 -41.72 6.67
C THR A 233 -9.74 -42.90 5.74
#